data_0688a2de76b420cebf2483e4eef779de
#
_entry.id   0688a2de76b420cebf2483e4eef779de
#
_cell.length_a   1.000
_cell.length_b   1.000
_cell.length_c   1.000
_cell.angle_alpha   90.00
_cell.angle_beta   90.00
_cell.angle_gamma   90.00
#
_symmetry.space_group_name_H-M   'P 1'
#
loop_
_entity.id
_entity.type
_entity.pdbx_description
1 polymer ?
#
loop_
_entity_poly.entity_id
_entity_poly.type
_entity_poly.pdbx_seq_one_letter_code
_entity_poly.pdbx_strand_id
1 'polypeptide(L)'
;MTGVFAEEDILVSIRDLTFFRGARTIFDGVNMEIPRGKITAIMGPSGTGKTTLLKMIGGQLRPDRGSVTVDGRVVHKLPLSELYKLRMRMGMLFQSGALLTDLSVFENVAFPLREHTRLPESMIRNLVLMKLEAVGLRGARELMPSQLSGGMARRVALARAIALDPLMIMYDEPFSGQDPISMGVLVQLIHDLNDGLSLTSIVVSHDVKETATIADYIYLISEGTVVGRGTPEEIERSDSSWVRQFMHGLADGPVPFHYPASDYASDLLRFRQAGKRS
;
A
#
# COMPACT_ATOMS: atom_id res chain seq x y z
N MET A 1 8.87 8.57 23.28
CA MET A 1 7.91 9.25 22.40
C MET A 1 6.54 8.68 22.71
N THR A 2 5.63 9.47 23.24
CA THR A 2 4.23 9.06 23.49
C THR A 2 3.59 8.72 22.16
N GLY A 3 2.99 7.52 22.06
CA GLY A 3 2.25 7.08 20.86
C GLY A 3 1.11 8.08 20.55
N VAL A 4 0.79 8.21 19.27
CA VAL A 4 -0.33 9.07 18.80
C VAL A 4 -1.68 8.44 19.15
N PHE A 5 -1.70 7.10 19.27
CA PHE A 5 -2.90 6.30 19.56
C PHE A 5 -2.74 5.51 20.86
N ALA A 6 -3.87 5.13 21.48
CA ALA A 6 -3.84 4.21 22.62
C ALA A 6 -3.31 2.84 22.16
N GLU A 7 -2.54 2.15 22.99
CA GLU A 7 -1.86 0.89 22.61
C GLU A 7 -2.86 -0.21 22.21
N GLU A 8 -4.04 -0.25 22.85
CA GLU A 8 -5.13 -1.18 22.55
C GLU A 8 -5.79 -0.93 21.19
N ASP A 9 -5.72 0.29 20.68
CA ASP A 9 -6.28 0.68 19.39
C ASP A 9 -5.33 0.41 18.22
N ILE A 10 -4.09 -0.01 18.47
CA ILE A 10 -3.10 -0.24 17.41
C ILE A 10 -3.22 -1.67 16.88
N LEU A 11 -3.43 -1.80 15.55
CA LEU A 11 -3.38 -3.11 14.88
C LEU A 11 -1.96 -3.45 14.42
N VAL A 12 -1.24 -2.48 13.82
CA VAL A 12 0.14 -2.68 13.37
C VAL A 12 1.05 -1.68 14.06
N SER A 13 2.10 -2.17 14.70
CA SER A 13 3.15 -1.35 15.32
C SER A 13 4.50 -1.67 14.68
N ILE A 14 5.16 -0.66 14.18
CA ILE A 14 6.50 -0.71 13.58
C ILE A 14 7.42 0.10 14.48
N ARG A 15 8.50 -0.53 14.98
CA ARG A 15 9.42 0.08 15.94
C ARG A 15 10.86 -0.06 15.46
N ASP A 16 11.54 1.08 15.34
CA ASP A 16 12.96 1.21 14.99
C ASP A 16 13.37 0.38 13.77
N LEU A 17 12.47 0.32 12.79
CA LEU A 17 12.59 -0.53 11.62
C LEU A 17 13.76 -0.07 10.75
N THR A 18 14.78 -0.92 10.62
CA THR A 18 15.90 -0.72 9.70
C THR A 18 15.98 -1.89 8.73
N PHE A 19 16.16 -1.59 7.45
CA PHE A 19 16.27 -2.60 6.41
C PHE A 19 17.18 -2.16 5.28
N PHE A 20 18.06 -3.08 4.87
CA PHE A 20 18.98 -2.90 3.77
C PHE A 20 18.63 -3.82 2.58
N ARG A 21 18.87 -3.35 1.38
CA ARG A 21 18.86 -4.17 0.18
C ARG A 21 20.24 -4.07 -0.49
N GLY A 22 21.12 -5.02 -0.18
CA GLY A 22 22.54 -4.91 -0.50
C GLY A 22 23.16 -3.71 0.23
N ALA A 23 23.82 -2.82 -0.50
CA ALA A 23 24.42 -1.61 0.07
C ALA A 23 23.44 -0.45 0.27
N ARG A 24 22.18 -0.58 -0.23
CA ARG A 24 21.20 0.50 -0.16
C ARG A 24 20.38 0.40 1.12
N THR A 25 20.36 1.45 1.92
CA THR A 25 19.41 1.62 3.02
C THR A 25 18.02 1.90 2.45
N ILE A 26 17.03 1.07 2.82
CA ILE A 26 15.63 1.25 2.45
C ILE A 26 14.87 1.91 3.59
N PHE A 27 15.11 1.47 4.83
CA PHE A 27 14.55 2.05 6.05
C PHE A 27 15.64 2.24 7.09
N ASP A 28 15.58 3.35 7.83
CA ASP A 28 16.51 3.71 8.89
C ASP A 28 15.76 4.23 10.11
N GLY A 29 15.51 3.34 11.08
CA GLY A 29 14.84 3.67 12.33
C GLY A 29 13.36 4.09 12.18
N VAL A 30 12.63 3.55 11.20
CA VAL A 30 11.23 3.92 10.94
C VAL A 30 10.32 3.46 12.08
N ASN A 31 9.48 4.38 12.56
CA ASN A 31 8.46 4.15 13.57
C ASN A 31 7.08 4.54 13.03
N MET A 32 6.09 3.62 13.08
CA MET A 32 4.71 3.84 12.65
C MET A 32 3.74 3.07 13.51
N GLU A 33 2.55 3.63 13.70
CA GLU A 33 1.42 3.01 14.37
C GLU A 33 0.21 3.08 13.45
N ILE A 34 -0.46 1.96 13.23
CA ILE A 34 -1.64 1.86 12.37
C ILE A 34 -2.82 1.47 13.24
N PRO A 35 -3.76 2.40 13.44
CA PRO A 35 -4.91 2.17 14.29
C PRO A 35 -5.91 1.21 13.66
N ARG A 36 -6.64 0.49 14.51
CA ARG A 36 -7.71 -0.44 14.10
C ARG A 36 -8.89 0.32 13.50
N GLY A 37 -9.51 -0.28 12.49
CA GLY A 37 -10.72 0.25 11.86
C GLY A 37 -10.54 1.56 11.09
N LYS A 38 -9.28 1.98 10.87
CA LYS A 38 -8.93 3.23 10.20
C LYS A 38 -8.22 2.99 8.88
N ILE A 39 -8.30 3.97 7.99
CA ILE A 39 -7.53 4.02 6.75
C ILE A 39 -6.24 4.78 6.99
N THR A 40 -5.12 4.08 7.02
CA THR A 40 -3.79 4.70 7.12
C THR A 40 -3.12 4.71 5.76
N ALA A 41 -2.79 5.90 5.29
CA ALA A 41 -2.03 6.09 4.05
C ALA A 41 -0.53 6.13 4.33
N ILE A 42 0.25 5.44 3.51
CA ILE A 42 1.71 5.49 3.51
C ILE A 42 2.14 6.00 2.13
N MET A 43 2.56 7.25 2.06
CA MET A 43 2.83 7.96 0.82
C MET A 43 4.31 8.34 0.72
N GLY A 44 4.74 8.66 -0.49
CA GLY A 44 6.12 9.08 -0.77
C GLY A 44 6.50 8.75 -2.22
N PRO A 45 7.64 9.28 -2.70
CA PRO A 45 8.13 9.04 -4.05
C PRO A 45 8.29 7.56 -4.39
N SER A 46 8.30 7.25 -5.68
CA SER A 46 8.57 5.89 -6.15
C SER A 46 9.95 5.40 -5.68
N GLY A 47 10.02 4.12 -5.29
CA GLY A 47 11.29 3.52 -4.84
C GLY A 47 11.70 3.81 -3.40
N THR A 48 10.86 4.46 -2.57
CA THR A 48 11.11 4.70 -1.14
C THR A 48 10.89 3.48 -0.24
N GLY A 49 10.48 2.33 -0.80
CA GLY A 49 10.33 1.09 -0.03
C GLY A 49 8.90 0.78 0.41
N LYS A 50 7.88 1.52 -0.01
CA LYS A 50 6.47 1.33 0.40
C LYS A 50 5.99 -0.12 0.27
N THR A 51 6.13 -0.74 -0.92
CA THR A 51 5.83 -2.16 -1.14
C THR A 51 6.68 -3.09 -0.26
N THR A 52 7.95 -2.71 0.03
CA THR A 52 8.82 -3.47 0.92
C THR A 52 8.26 -3.48 2.35
N LEU A 53 7.69 -2.37 2.80
CA LEU A 53 7.04 -2.28 4.10
C LEU A 53 5.83 -3.22 4.19
N LEU A 54 4.95 -3.24 3.17
CA LEU A 54 3.82 -4.18 3.12
C LEU A 54 4.31 -5.65 3.18
N LYS A 55 5.40 -5.97 2.48
CA LYS A 55 6.01 -7.32 2.54
C LYS A 55 6.53 -7.68 3.94
N MET A 56 6.98 -6.71 4.72
CA MET A 56 7.39 -6.93 6.11
C MET A 56 6.18 -7.11 7.03
N ILE A 57 5.12 -6.33 6.85
CA ILE A 57 3.87 -6.49 7.58
C ILE A 57 3.27 -7.87 7.30
N GLY A 58 3.28 -8.32 6.04
CA GLY A 58 2.87 -9.67 5.65
C GLY A 58 3.87 -10.79 5.99
N GLY A 59 5.02 -10.47 6.60
CA GLY A 59 6.04 -11.44 7.02
C GLY A 59 6.78 -12.12 5.87
N GLN A 60 6.77 -11.54 4.66
CA GLN A 60 7.54 -12.05 3.51
C GLN A 60 9.01 -11.62 3.58
N LEU A 61 9.28 -10.51 4.26
CA LEU A 61 10.61 -9.99 4.54
C LEU A 61 10.81 -9.82 6.04
N ARG A 62 12.05 -9.97 6.49
CA ARG A 62 12.44 -9.71 7.87
C ARG A 62 13.22 -8.40 7.93
N PRO A 63 13.00 -7.57 8.97
CA PRO A 63 13.83 -6.39 9.19
C PRO A 63 15.26 -6.82 9.62
N ASP A 64 16.25 -5.99 9.31
CA ASP A 64 17.61 -6.16 9.81
C ASP A 64 17.70 -5.72 11.29
N ARG A 65 16.93 -4.66 11.66
CA ARG A 65 16.77 -4.20 13.05
C ARG A 65 15.33 -3.74 13.28
N GLY A 66 14.96 -3.66 14.55
CA GLY A 66 13.63 -3.26 14.96
C GLY A 66 12.60 -4.37 14.85
N SER A 67 11.33 -4.01 14.81
CA SER A 67 10.25 -5.00 14.78
C SER A 67 9.01 -4.50 14.06
N VAL A 68 8.28 -5.45 13.48
CA VAL A 68 6.91 -5.28 12.98
C VAL A 68 6.01 -6.21 13.79
N THR A 69 5.01 -5.63 14.45
CA THR A 69 4.02 -6.32 15.26
C THR A 69 2.65 -6.15 14.62
N VAL A 70 1.90 -7.21 14.46
CA VAL A 70 0.53 -7.21 13.95
C VAL A 70 -0.35 -7.98 14.92
N ASP A 71 -1.44 -7.36 15.36
CA ASP A 71 -2.38 -7.93 16.32
C ASP A 71 -1.66 -8.50 17.56
N GLY A 72 -0.73 -7.72 18.14
CA GLY A 72 0.10 -8.08 19.30
C GLY A 72 1.20 -9.09 19.03
N ARG A 73 1.38 -9.57 17.79
CA ARG A 73 2.34 -10.63 17.44
C ARG A 73 3.51 -10.08 16.64
N VAL A 74 4.73 -10.29 17.08
CA VAL A 74 5.95 -9.90 16.35
C VAL A 74 6.12 -10.81 15.13
N VAL A 75 5.83 -10.30 13.95
CA VAL A 75 5.65 -11.06 12.69
C VAL A 75 6.86 -11.91 12.34
N HIS A 76 8.07 -11.34 12.38
CA HIS A 76 9.31 -12.02 11.99
C HIS A 76 9.79 -13.08 13.01
N LYS A 77 9.15 -13.16 14.19
CA LYS A 77 9.44 -14.16 15.22
C LYS A 77 8.43 -15.31 15.23
N LEU A 78 7.36 -15.22 14.44
CA LEU A 78 6.34 -16.26 14.40
C LEU A 78 6.87 -17.54 13.75
N PRO A 79 6.54 -18.72 14.29
CA PRO A 79 6.69 -19.97 13.58
C PRO A 79 5.80 -19.98 12.33
N LEU A 80 6.18 -20.74 11.31
CA LEU A 80 5.55 -20.71 9.99
C LEU A 80 4.03 -20.98 10.05
N SER A 81 3.60 -21.92 10.89
CA SER A 81 2.18 -22.23 11.08
C SER A 81 1.36 -21.04 11.62
N GLU A 82 1.93 -20.30 12.58
CA GLU A 82 1.27 -19.12 13.14
C GLU A 82 1.29 -17.93 12.17
N LEU A 83 2.37 -17.80 11.38
CA LEU A 83 2.45 -16.80 10.32
C LEU A 83 1.40 -17.04 9.25
N TYR A 84 1.13 -18.29 8.84
CA TYR A 84 0.06 -18.61 7.90
C TYR A 84 -1.33 -18.27 8.48
N LYS A 85 -1.59 -18.57 9.74
CA LYS A 85 -2.85 -18.18 10.42
C LYS A 85 -3.03 -16.66 10.45
N LEU A 86 -1.93 -15.92 10.69
CA LEU A 86 -1.97 -14.46 10.67
C LEU A 86 -2.27 -13.93 9.26
N ARG A 87 -1.62 -14.49 8.22
CA ARG A 87 -1.84 -14.10 6.82
C ARG A 87 -3.27 -14.35 6.34
N MET A 88 -3.94 -15.40 6.80
CA MET A 88 -5.37 -15.63 6.49
C MET A 88 -6.27 -14.49 6.97
N ARG A 89 -5.82 -13.73 7.97
CA ARG A 89 -6.52 -12.56 8.51
C ARG A 89 -6.09 -11.23 7.86
N MET A 90 -5.28 -11.29 6.81
CA MET A 90 -4.79 -10.13 6.05
C MET A 90 -5.18 -10.27 4.58
N GLY A 91 -5.90 -9.28 4.06
CA GLY A 91 -6.12 -9.14 2.62
C GLY A 91 -4.97 -8.36 1.97
N MET A 92 -4.71 -8.61 0.70
CA MET A 92 -3.77 -7.82 -0.08
C MET A 92 -4.28 -7.59 -1.50
N LEU A 93 -4.34 -6.32 -1.89
CA LEU A 93 -4.57 -5.90 -3.26
C LEU A 93 -3.24 -5.45 -3.87
N PHE A 94 -2.75 -6.24 -4.81
CA PHE A 94 -1.51 -5.94 -5.54
C PHE A 94 -1.76 -4.94 -6.67
N GLN A 95 -0.75 -4.18 -7.05
CA GLN A 95 -0.80 -3.20 -8.13
C GLN A 95 -1.33 -3.77 -9.45
N SER A 96 -0.98 -5.01 -9.80
CA SER A 96 -1.46 -5.70 -11.00
C SER A 96 -2.81 -6.42 -10.82
N GLY A 97 -3.41 -6.37 -9.60
CA GLY A 97 -4.54 -7.21 -9.21
C GLY A 97 -4.16 -8.69 -8.99
N ALA A 98 -3.14 -9.20 -9.67
CA ALA A 98 -2.60 -10.56 -9.56
C ALA A 98 -3.69 -11.65 -9.59
N LEU A 99 -4.65 -11.55 -10.51
CA LEU A 99 -5.67 -12.58 -10.72
C LEU A 99 -5.04 -13.86 -11.28
N LEU A 100 -5.60 -14.99 -10.90
CA LEU A 100 -5.28 -16.29 -11.48
C LEU A 100 -5.91 -16.34 -12.88
N THR A 101 -5.08 -16.32 -13.91
CA THR A 101 -5.49 -16.11 -15.32
C THR A 101 -6.32 -17.25 -15.88
N ASP A 102 -6.15 -18.46 -15.35
CA ASP A 102 -6.82 -19.68 -15.78
C ASP A 102 -8.12 -19.96 -15.02
N LEU A 103 -8.50 -19.05 -14.10
CA LEU A 103 -9.70 -19.14 -13.30
C LEU A 103 -10.67 -18.00 -13.63
N SER A 104 -11.98 -18.31 -13.68
CA SER A 104 -13.03 -17.29 -13.83
C SER A 104 -13.01 -16.28 -12.67
N VAL A 105 -13.77 -15.21 -12.82
CA VAL A 105 -14.02 -14.23 -11.73
C VAL A 105 -14.53 -14.93 -10.47
N PHE A 106 -15.53 -15.82 -10.62
CA PHE A 106 -16.08 -16.60 -9.52
C PHE A 106 -14.98 -17.43 -8.84
N GLU A 107 -14.22 -18.19 -9.63
CA GLU A 107 -13.17 -19.07 -9.12
C GLU A 107 -12.03 -18.30 -8.42
N ASN A 108 -11.66 -17.13 -8.94
CA ASN A 108 -10.69 -16.27 -8.28
C ASN A 108 -11.10 -15.89 -6.85
N VAL A 109 -12.38 -15.57 -6.64
CA VAL A 109 -12.91 -15.20 -5.31
C VAL A 109 -13.17 -16.43 -4.44
N ALA A 110 -13.57 -17.57 -5.04
CA ALA A 110 -13.80 -18.83 -4.34
C ALA A 110 -12.47 -19.49 -3.86
N PHE A 111 -11.38 -19.26 -4.57
CA PHE A 111 -10.10 -19.93 -4.33
C PHE A 111 -9.64 -19.86 -2.87
N PRO A 112 -9.50 -18.67 -2.22
CA PRO A 112 -9.11 -18.61 -0.82
C PRO A 112 -10.09 -19.31 0.13
N LEU A 113 -11.39 -19.30 -0.17
CA LEU A 113 -12.39 -19.98 0.66
C LEU A 113 -12.21 -21.50 0.61
N ARG A 114 -11.98 -22.08 -0.57
CA ARG A 114 -11.73 -23.53 -0.71
C ARG A 114 -10.42 -23.96 -0.08
N GLU A 115 -9.37 -23.18 -0.25
CA GLU A 115 -8.04 -23.51 0.29
C GLU A 115 -7.96 -23.42 1.82
N HIS A 116 -8.70 -22.48 2.42
CA HIS A 116 -8.51 -22.16 3.84
C HIS A 116 -9.72 -22.47 4.73
N THR A 117 -10.83 -22.96 4.17
CA THR A 117 -12.01 -23.32 4.94
C THR A 117 -12.49 -24.73 4.61
N ARG A 118 -13.42 -25.25 5.42
CA ARG A 118 -14.11 -26.51 5.17
C ARG A 118 -15.61 -26.27 4.87
N LEU A 119 -15.92 -25.11 4.30
CA LEU A 119 -17.29 -24.75 3.96
C LEU A 119 -17.83 -25.60 2.79
N PRO A 120 -19.08 -26.01 2.82
CA PRO A 120 -19.70 -26.67 1.67
C PRO A 120 -19.80 -25.70 0.48
N GLU A 121 -19.75 -26.23 -0.75
CA GLU A 121 -19.76 -25.44 -1.99
C GLU A 121 -20.97 -24.49 -2.09
N SER A 122 -22.13 -24.87 -1.55
CA SER A 122 -23.32 -24.00 -1.51
C SER A 122 -23.09 -22.73 -0.69
N MET A 123 -22.35 -22.82 0.42
CA MET A 123 -21.99 -21.66 1.24
C MET A 123 -20.90 -20.84 0.57
N ILE A 124 -19.87 -21.48 -0.01
CA ILE A 124 -18.83 -20.81 -0.78
C ILE A 124 -19.46 -20.00 -1.91
N ARG A 125 -20.39 -20.61 -2.67
CA ARG A 125 -21.12 -19.90 -3.74
C ARG A 125 -21.80 -18.63 -3.22
N ASN A 126 -22.50 -18.71 -2.11
CA ASN A 126 -23.22 -17.56 -1.55
C ASN A 126 -22.25 -16.46 -1.09
N LEU A 127 -21.16 -16.82 -0.39
CA LEU A 127 -20.13 -15.88 0.01
C LEU A 127 -19.49 -15.18 -1.19
N VAL A 128 -19.12 -15.93 -2.24
CA VAL A 128 -18.55 -15.37 -3.47
C VAL A 128 -19.50 -14.36 -4.11
N LEU A 129 -20.78 -14.71 -4.23
CA LEU A 129 -21.78 -13.81 -4.80
C LEU A 129 -21.95 -12.54 -3.96
N MET A 130 -21.90 -12.63 -2.63
CA MET A 130 -21.92 -11.47 -1.73
C MET A 130 -20.67 -10.57 -1.93
N LYS A 131 -19.48 -11.16 -2.00
CA LYS A 131 -18.24 -10.40 -2.21
C LYS A 131 -18.19 -9.75 -3.59
N LEU A 132 -18.68 -10.43 -4.62
CA LEU A 132 -18.81 -9.87 -5.97
C LEU A 132 -19.86 -8.78 -6.06
N GLU A 133 -20.97 -8.88 -5.31
CA GLU A 133 -21.95 -7.82 -5.22
C GLU A 133 -21.38 -6.57 -4.56
N ALA A 134 -20.63 -6.72 -3.47
CA ALA A 134 -19.98 -5.62 -2.76
C ALA A 134 -19.05 -4.80 -3.65
N VAL A 135 -18.46 -5.40 -4.70
CA VAL A 135 -17.59 -4.70 -5.67
C VAL A 135 -18.31 -4.41 -7.00
N GLY A 136 -19.64 -4.66 -7.08
CA GLY A 136 -20.47 -4.39 -8.26
C GLY A 136 -20.19 -5.31 -9.46
N LEU A 137 -19.69 -6.53 -9.25
CA LEU A 137 -19.29 -7.44 -10.33
C LEU A 137 -19.96 -8.82 -10.28
N ARG A 138 -21.07 -8.97 -9.54
CA ARG A 138 -21.81 -10.24 -9.50
C ARG A 138 -22.24 -10.75 -10.89
N GLY A 139 -22.61 -9.85 -11.79
CA GLY A 139 -22.97 -10.19 -13.16
C GLY A 139 -21.83 -10.67 -14.04
N ALA A 140 -20.56 -10.37 -13.64
CA ALA A 140 -19.36 -10.74 -14.37
C ALA A 140 -18.72 -12.07 -13.88
N ARG A 141 -19.38 -12.82 -13.00
CA ARG A 141 -18.80 -13.98 -12.30
C ARG A 141 -18.25 -15.08 -13.21
N GLU A 142 -18.83 -15.25 -14.41
CA GLU A 142 -18.42 -16.28 -15.37
C GLU A 142 -17.29 -15.81 -16.32
N LEU A 143 -16.95 -14.51 -16.30
CA LEU A 143 -15.90 -13.96 -17.17
C LEU A 143 -14.53 -14.45 -16.72
N MET A 144 -13.63 -14.56 -17.71
CA MET A 144 -12.21 -14.81 -17.48
C MET A 144 -11.46 -13.47 -17.27
N PRO A 145 -10.33 -13.45 -16.56
CA PRO A 145 -9.52 -12.25 -16.37
C PRO A 145 -9.18 -11.51 -17.67
N SER A 146 -8.94 -12.23 -18.77
CA SER A 146 -8.67 -11.66 -20.09
C SER A 146 -9.83 -10.86 -20.71
N GLN A 147 -11.04 -11.02 -20.19
CA GLN A 147 -12.27 -10.34 -20.64
C GLN A 147 -12.59 -9.10 -19.77
N LEU A 148 -11.79 -8.83 -18.75
CA LEU A 148 -12.02 -7.74 -17.82
C LEU A 148 -11.27 -6.46 -18.24
N SER A 149 -11.88 -5.30 -17.99
CA SER A 149 -11.11 -4.05 -17.98
C SER A 149 -10.16 -4.02 -16.76
N GLY A 150 -9.14 -3.15 -16.79
CA GLY A 150 -8.20 -3.00 -15.68
C GLY A 150 -8.90 -2.67 -14.34
N GLY A 151 -9.90 -1.78 -14.38
CA GLY A 151 -10.71 -1.45 -13.20
C GLY A 151 -11.56 -2.62 -12.71
N MET A 152 -12.15 -3.41 -13.62
CA MET A 152 -12.89 -4.64 -13.25
C MET A 152 -11.94 -5.65 -12.60
N ALA A 153 -10.77 -5.90 -13.19
CA ALA A 153 -9.79 -6.85 -12.65
C ALA A 153 -9.36 -6.48 -11.22
N ARG A 154 -9.14 -5.19 -10.93
CA ARG A 154 -8.84 -4.73 -9.57
C ARG A 154 -9.98 -4.94 -8.60
N ARG A 155 -11.23 -4.69 -9.02
CA ARG A 155 -12.40 -4.93 -8.17
C ARG A 155 -12.59 -6.42 -7.88
N VAL A 156 -12.33 -7.33 -8.84
CA VAL A 156 -12.31 -8.77 -8.58
C VAL A 156 -11.21 -9.15 -7.60
N ALA A 157 -10.00 -8.58 -7.77
CA ALA A 157 -8.90 -8.81 -6.82
C ALA A 157 -9.23 -8.31 -5.42
N LEU A 158 -9.97 -7.20 -5.30
CA LEU A 158 -10.48 -6.69 -4.02
C LEU A 158 -11.51 -7.66 -3.41
N ALA A 159 -12.48 -8.15 -4.20
CA ALA A 159 -13.43 -9.17 -3.74
C ALA A 159 -12.71 -10.43 -3.22
N ARG A 160 -11.66 -10.87 -3.89
CA ARG A 160 -10.81 -11.98 -3.45
C ARG A 160 -10.07 -11.65 -2.15
N ALA A 161 -9.55 -10.43 -2.01
CA ALA A 161 -8.82 -10.01 -0.81
C ALA A 161 -9.71 -10.00 0.45
N ILE A 162 -11.01 -9.71 0.30
CA ILE A 162 -12.00 -9.73 1.39
C ILE A 162 -12.73 -11.05 1.56
N ALA A 163 -12.40 -12.09 0.80
CA ALA A 163 -13.16 -13.35 0.79
C ALA A 163 -13.17 -14.05 2.15
N LEU A 164 -12.08 -13.97 2.91
CA LEU A 164 -11.91 -14.61 4.23
C LEU A 164 -12.26 -13.68 5.41
N ASP A 165 -12.95 -12.56 5.19
CA ASP A 165 -13.24 -11.55 6.21
C ASP A 165 -12.00 -11.16 7.03
N PRO A 166 -10.97 -10.57 6.39
CA PRO A 166 -9.72 -10.25 7.05
C PRO A 166 -9.89 -9.14 8.09
N LEU A 167 -8.96 -9.03 9.05
CA LEU A 167 -8.87 -7.89 9.99
C LEU A 167 -8.39 -6.62 9.31
N MET A 168 -7.54 -6.78 8.29
CA MET A 168 -6.98 -5.65 7.55
C MET A 168 -6.77 -5.99 6.08
N ILE A 169 -6.75 -4.94 5.27
CA ILE A 169 -6.36 -5.01 3.87
C ILE A 169 -5.18 -4.07 3.63
N MET A 170 -4.20 -4.58 2.91
CA MET A 170 -3.07 -3.81 2.40
C MET A 170 -3.29 -3.56 0.90
N TYR A 171 -3.23 -2.31 0.50
CA TYR A 171 -3.39 -1.86 -0.89
C TYR A 171 -2.04 -1.36 -1.40
N ASP A 172 -1.47 -2.02 -2.39
CA ASP A 172 -0.20 -1.64 -3.01
C ASP A 172 -0.46 -0.90 -4.33
N GLU A 173 -0.33 0.43 -4.31
CA GLU A 173 -0.56 1.34 -5.44
C GLU A 173 -1.92 1.09 -6.14
N PRO A 174 -3.05 1.13 -5.40
CA PRO A 174 -4.35 0.72 -5.93
C PRO A 174 -4.85 1.60 -7.09
N PHE A 175 -4.46 2.87 -7.14
CA PHE A 175 -4.94 3.86 -8.10
C PHE A 175 -4.10 3.93 -9.36
N SER A 176 -2.87 3.45 -9.33
CA SER A 176 -1.91 3.57 -10.43
C SER A 176 -2.43 2.99 -11.75
N GLY A 177 -2.37 3.79 -12.84
CA GLY A 177 -2.78 3.37 -14.17
C GLY A 177 -4.29 3.16 -14.37
N GLN A 178 -5.13 3.70 -13.49
CA GLN A 178 -6.58 3.70 -13.66
C GLN A 178 -7.07 4.96 -14.40
N ASP A 179 -8.15 4.82 -15.15
CA ASP A 179 -8.90 5.98 -15.63
C ASP A 179 -9.63 6.67 -14.45
N PRO A 180 -9.99 7.96 -14.60
CA PRO A 180 -10.59 8.71 -13.49
C PRO A 180 -11.89 8.10 -12.93
N ILE A 181 -12.72 7.46 -13.78
CA ILE A 181 -13.98 6.85 -13.33
C ILE A 181 -13.69 5.61 -12.50
N SER A 182 -12.83 4.70 -13.01
CA SER A 182 -12.41 3.49 -12.30
C SER A 182 -11.70 3.82 -10.98
N MET A 183 -10.92 4.89 -10.96
CA MET A 183 -10.24 5.39 -9.75
C MET A 183 -11.25 5.88 -8.71
N GLY A 184 -12.21 6.73 -9.10
CA GLY A 184 -13.25 7.19 -8.18
C GLY A 184 -14.09 6.06 -7.59
N VAL A 185 -14.43 5.05 -8.40
CA VAL A 185 -15.13 3.83 -7.92
C VAL A 185 -14.28 3.08 -6.90
N LEU A 186 -12.97 2.94 -7.13
CA LEU A 186 -12.10 2.21 -6.21
C LEU A 186 -11.88 2.98 -4.89
N VAL A 187 -11.75 4.31 -4.95
CA VAL A 187 -11.69 5.20 -3.77
C VAL A 187 -12.93 4.97 -2.90
N GLN A 188 -14.13 5.04 -3.51
CA GLN A 188 -15.38 4.83 -2.80
C GLN A 188 -15.47 3.42 -2.21
N LEU A 189 -15.08 2.38 -2.97
CA LEU A 189 -15.10 1.00 -2.49
C LEU A 189 -14.16 0.77 -1.29
N ILE A 190 -12.97 1.36 -1.29
CA ILE A 190 -12.04 1.26 -0.15
C ILE A 190 -12.67 1.86 1.10
N HIS A 191 -13.28 3.04 0.97
CA HIS A 191 -13.98 3.72 2.06
C HIS A 191 -15.16 2.89 2.57
N ASP A 192 -16.06 2.46 1.68
CA ASP A 192 -17.29 1.71 2.03
C ASP A 192 -16.96 0.35 2.68
N LEU A 193 -15.93 -0.34 2.21
CA LEU A 193 -15.50 -1.61 2.80
C LEU A 193 -14.84 -1.40 4.17
N ASN A 194 -14.09 -0.31 4.35
CA ASN A 194 -13.52 0.03 5.65
C ASN A 194 -14.63 0.27 6.68
N ASP A 195 -15.60 1.13 6.35
CA ASP A 195 -16.70 1.46 7.24
C ASP A 195 -17.64 0.28 7.47
N GLY A 196 -18.08 -0.37 6.38
CA GLY A 196 -19.10 -1.43 6.45
C GLY A 196 -18.63 -2.72 7.11
N LEU A 197 -17.33 -3.02 7.04
CA LEU A 197 -16.74 -4.24 7.61
C LEU A 197 -15.82 -3.93 8.82
N SER A 198 -15.73 -2.68 9.25
CA SER A 198 -14.81 -2.23 10.33
C SER A 198 -13.37 -2.71 10.08
N LEU A 199 -12.93 -2.67 8.82
CA LEU A 199 -11.61 -3.12 8.40
C LEU A 199 -10.55 -2.10 8.78
N THR A 200 -9.33 -2.56 9.01
CA THR A 200 -8.16 -1.68 9.01
C THR A 200 -7.57 -1.66 7.60
N SER A 201 -7.37 -0.49 7.03
CA SER A 201 -6.86 -0.33 5.66
C SER A 201 -5.49 0.34 5.68
N ILE A 202 -4.52 -0.26 4.98
CA ILE A 202 -3.19 0.33 4.74
C ILE A 202 -3.09 0.61 3.25
N VAL A 203 -3.10 1.88 2.86
CA VAL A 203 -3.01 2.29 1.46
C VAL A 203 -1.62 2.83 1.18
N VAL A 204 -0.86 2.11 0.38
CA VAL A 204 0.43 2.58 -0.13
C VAL A 204 0.20 3.21 -1.49
N SER A 205 0.52 4.49 -1.65
CA SER A 205 0.31 5.21 -2.90
C SER A 205 1.27 6.39 -3.07
N HIS A 206 1.44 6.82 -4.33
CA HIS A 206 2.00 8.12 -4.70
C HIS A 206 0.93 9.08 -5.28
N ASP A 207 -0.31 8.59 -5.43
CA ASP A 207 -1.47 9.37 -5.86
C ASP A 207 -2.01 10.15 -4.65
N VAL A 208 -1.49 11.37 -4.47
CA VAL A 208 -1.71 12.19 -3.26
C VAL A 208 -3.18 12.52 -3.07
N LYS A 209 -3.81 13.07 -4.10
CA LYS A 209 -5.16 13.62 -4.02
C LYS A 209 -6.19 12.57 -3.62
N GLU A 210 -6.23 11.45 -4.33
CA GLU A 210 -7.18 10.37 -4.13
C GLU A 210 -6.95 9.70 -2.77
N THR A 211 -5.70 9.50 -2.41
CA THR A 211 -5.33 8.86 -1.13
C THR A 211 -5.71 9.74 0.05
N ALA A 212 -5.46 11.06 -0.03
CA ALA A 212 -5.79 11.99 1.05
C ALA A 212 -7.30 12.13 1.30
N THR A 213 -8.15 11.89 0.28
CA THR A 213 -9.62 11.99 0.45
C THR A 213 -10.22 10.88 1.32
N ILE A 214 -9.55 9.75 1.45
CA ILE A 214 -10.06 8.59 2.22
C ILE A 214 -9.25 8.28 3.47
N ALA A 215 -8.05 8.84 3.61
CA ALA A 215 -7.17 8.52 4.74
C ALA A 215 -7.64 9.20 6.03
N ASP A 216 -7.68 8.45 7.12
CA ASP A 216 -7.81 9.00 8.49
C ASP A 216 -6.45 9.52 8.99
N TYR A 217 -5.35 8.87 8.56
CA TYR A 217 -3.99 9.21 8.97
C TYR A 217 -2.99 8.96 7.85
N ILE A 218 -1.99 9.81 7.74
CA ILE A 218 -0.98 9.79 6.67
C ILE A 218 0.41 9.70 7.28
N TYR A 219 1.23 8.81 6.73
CA TYR A 219 2.69 8.79 6.89
C TYR A 219 3.35 9.12 5.55
N LEU A 220 4.28 10.06 5.57
CA LEU A 220 5.11 10.39 4.41
C LEU A 220 6.51 9.84 4.61
N ILE A 221 6.96 9.00 3.67
CA ILE A 221 8.30 8.36 3.71
C ILE A 221 9.18 8.95 2.63
N SER A 222 10.38 9.36 3.01
CA SER A 222 11.47 9.74 2.11
C SER A 222 12.79 9.32 2.71
N GLU A 223 13.75 8.96 1.85
CA GLU A 223 15.14 8.64 2.22
C GLU A 223 15.25 7.69 3.43
N GLY A 224 14.34 6.71 3.46
CA GLY A 224 14.31 5.68 4.50
C GLY A 224 13.74 6.10 5.85
N THR A 225 13.20 7.32 5.98
CA THR A 225 12.64 7.85 7.22
C THR A 225 11.22 8.36 7.04
N VAL A 226 10.49 8.57 8.16
CA VAL A 226 9.20 9.26 8.18
C VAL A 226 9.47 10.75 8.24
N VAL A 227 9.17 11.47 7.16
CA VAL A 227 9.39 12.92 7.02
C VAL A 227 8.18 13.77 7.37
N GLY A 228 7.00 13.15 7.47
CA GLY A 228 5.76 13.79 7.89
C GLY A 228 4.74 12.74 8.33
N ARG A 229 3.88 13.10 9.26
CA ARG A 229 2.76 12.27 9.72
C ARG A 229 1.67 13.13 10.34
N GLY A 230 0.43 12.70 10.23
CA GLY A 230 -0.73 13.41 10.80
C GLY A 230 -2.01 13.05 10.07
N THR A 231 -3.10 13.71 10.45
CA THR A 231 -4.34 13.69 9.66
C THR A 231 -4.13 14.41 8.32
N PRO A 232 -5.00 14.20 7.32
CA PRO A 232 -4.92 14.95 6.06
C PRO A 232 -4.81 16.45 6.25
N GLU A 233 -5.59 17.03 7.20
CA GLU A 233 -5.59 18.47 7.51
C GLU A 233 -4.28 18.94 8.15
N GLU A 234 -3.66 18.11 9.02
CA GLU A 234 -2.37 18.42 9.65
C GLU A 234 -1.25 18.38 8.60
N ILE A 235 -1.28 17.40 7.68
CA ILE A 235 -0.34 17.28 6.58
C ILE A 235 -0.45 18.47 5.63
N GLU A 236 -1.67 18.89 5.28
CA GLU A 236 -1.91 20.03 4.38
C GLU A 236 -1.40 21.34 4.97
N ARG A 237 -1.48 21.50 6.32
CA ARG A 237 -1.00 22.69 7.05
C ARG A 237 0.47 22.61 7.45
N SER A 238 1.19 21.59 7.03
CA SER A 238 2.57 21.38 7.44
C SER A 238 3.50 22.47 6.90
N ASP A 239 4.34 23.05 7.76
CA ASP A 239 5.39 24.01 7.39
C ASP A 239 6.61 23.33 6.75
N SER A 240 6.68 21.99 6.74
CA SER A 240 7.78 21.23 6.13
C SER A 240 7.81 21.48 4.62
N SER A 241 8.92 22.03 4.13
CA SER A 241 9.12 22.26 2.69
C SER A 241 9.04 20.96 1.87
N TRP A 242 9.49 19.84 2.45
CA TRP A 242 9.41 18.52 1.82
C TRP A 242 7.95 18.04 1.68
N VAL A 243 7.18 18.15 2.78
CA VAL A 243 5.76 17.79 2.80
C VAL A 243 5.01 18.61 1.76
N ARG A 244 5.21 19.92 1.74
CA ARG A 244 4.58 20.83 0.77
C ARG A 244 4.97 20.49 -0.68
N GLN A 245 6.25 20.23 -0.94
CA GLN A 245 6.70 19.84 -2.28
C GLN A 245 6.00 18.57 -2.74
N PHE A 246 5.94 17.54 -1.90
CA PHE A 246 5.32 16.25 -2.25
C PHE A 246 3.80 16.37 -2.42
N MET A 247 3.11 17.01 -1.46
CA MET A 247 1.64 17.13 -1.48
C MET A 247 1.12 17.95 -2.66
N HIS A 248 1.85 18.99 -3.06
CA HIS A 248 1.44 19.90 -4.14
C HIS A 248 2.16 19.65 -5.47
N GLY A 249 3.07 18.68 -5.54
CA GLY A 249 3.83 18.38 -6.76
C GLY A 249 4.73 19.54 -7.23
N LEU A 250 5.33 20.29 -6.29
CA LEU A 250 6.17 21.44 -6.63
C LEU A 250 7.48 20.99 -7.26
N ALA A 251 7.87 21.63 -8.36
CA ALA A 251 9.11 21.32 -9.07
C ALA A 251 10.36 21.65 -8.25
N ASP A 252 10.30 22.73 -7.47
CA ASP A 252 11.39 23.19 -6.62
C ASP A 252 11.14 22.88 -5.14
N GLY A 253 12.16 22.42 -4.44
CA GLY A 253 12.10 22.08 -3.03
C GLY A 253 13.27 21.19 -2.58
N PRO A 254 13.18 20.54 -1.42
CA PRO A 254 14.23 19.66 -0.91
C PRO A 254 14.61 18.51 -1.85
N VAL A 255 13.66 18.03 -2.67
CA VAL A 255 13.96 17.11 -3.78
C VAL A 255 14.32 17.97 -4.99
N PRO A 256 15.59 18.03 -5.39
CA PRO A 256 16.03 18.94 -6.44
C PRO A 256 15.53 18.50 -7.82
N PHE A 257 15.14 19.47 -8.65
CA PHE A 257 14.83 19.23 -10.07
C PHE A 257 16.08 18.77 -10.84
N HIS A 258 17.23 19.40 -10.55
CA HIS A 258 18.48 19.06 -11.22
C HIS A 258 19.21 17.92 -10.52
N TYR A 259 19.64 16.94 -11.29
CA TYR A 259 20.62 15.96 -10.81
C TYR A 259 21.94 16.69 -10.51
N PRO A 260 22.63 16.41 -9.39
CA PRO A 260 23.88 17.08 -9.03
C PRO A 260 24.90 17.01 -10.17
N ALA A 261 25.35 18.17 -10.62
CA ALA A 261 26.32 18.32 -11.67
C ALA A 261 27.26 19.54 -11.37
N SER A 262 28.39 19.60 -12.04
CA SER A 262 29.22 20.81 -12.07
C SER A 262 28.44 21.98 -12.69
N ASP A 263 28.93 23.21 -12.43
CA ASP A 263 28.29 24.37 -13.03
C ASP A 263 28.25 24.27 -14.56
N TYR A 264 27.05 24.47 -15.11
CA TYR A 264 26.74 24.28 -16.54
C TYR A 264 27.66 25.15 -17.44
N ALA A 265 27.96 26.42 -17.04
CA ALA A 265 28.83 27.28 -17.78
C ALA A 265 30.28 26.73 -17.81
N SER A 266 30.73 26.13 -16.70
CA SER A 266 32.06 25.50 -16.61
C SER A 266 32.16 24.29 -17.55
N ASP A 267 31.14 23.48 -17.64
CA ASP A 267 31.09 22.30 -18.53
C ASP A 267 31.09 22.73 -19.99
N LEU A 268 30.31 23.75 -20.36
CA LEU A 268 30.30 24.33 -21.72
C LEU A 268 31.63 24.92 -22.14
N LEU A 269 32.32 25.65 -21.24
CA LEU A 269 33.56 26.33 -21.56
C LEU A 269 34.77 25.37 -21.61
N ARG A 270 34.77 24.27 -20.88
CA ARG A 270 35.81 23.23 -20.97
C ARG A 270 35.94 22.62 -22.36
N PHE A 271 34.85 22.39 -23.06
CA PHE A 271 34.85 21.91 -24.46
C PHE A 271 35.44 22.91 -25.44
N ARG A 272 35.29 24.23 -25.19
CA ARG A 272 35.92 25.28 -26.05
C ARG A 272 37.42 25.34 -25.93
N GLN A 273 38.01 24.97 -24.79
CA GLN A 273 39.48 24.99 -24.62
C GLN A 273 40.19 23.75 -25.19
N ALA A 274 39.50 22.60 -25.23
CA ALA A 274 40.03 21.38 -25.85
C ALA A 274 40.10 21.47 -27.40
N GLY A 275 39.23 22.24 -28.04
CA GLY A 275 39.20 22.43 -29.48
C GLY A 275 40.16 23.49 -30.06
N LYS A 276 40.93 24.20 -29.19
CA LYS A 276 41.94 25.18 -29.63
C LYS A 276 43.39 24.67 -29.57
N ARG A 277 43.59 23.37 -29.32
CA ARG A 277 44.91 22.71 -29.31
C ARG A 277 44.99 21.62 -30.40
N SER A 278 44.64 21.96 -31.61
CA SER A 278 44.92 21.15 -32.81
C SER A 278 45.40 22.07 -33.94
#